data_fb3e9a9368d0ac0990e990acd581ff9b
#
_entry.id   fb3e9a9368d0ac0990e990acd581ff9b
#
_cell.length_a   1.000
_cell.length_b   1.000
_cell.length_c   1.000
_cell.angle_alpha   90.00
_cell.angle_beta   90.00
_cell.angle_gamma   90.00
#
_symmetry.space_group_name_H-M   'P 1'
#
loop_
_entity.id
_entity.type
_entity.pdbx_description
1 polymer ?
#
loop_
_entity_poly.entity_id
_entity_poly.type
_entity_poly.pdbx_seq_one_letter_code
_entity_poly.pdbx_strand_id
1 'polypeptide(L)'
;MKKIVKSFLLMLLVFNLVSCSESSSQSATNNTEKSTEEAKVEEVKGFTDGTYMVGTDIPSGLYQVTITDTISNMGYVERSKDVNMEVDSIIANIILTGNGYVEVKDTDKAIKIQGAELKPIKLEELVKNIKTEVSDGIYLVGYDLEPGTYKVEVTDTTANMGYVER
;
A
#
# COMPACT_ATOMS: atom_id res chain seq x y z
N MET A 1 50.30 -17.11 -3.90
CA MET A 1 50.59 -18.37 -4.63
C MET A 1 49.38 -19.30 -4.52
N LYS A 2 49.07 -19.98 -5.64
CA LYS A 2 48.03 -21.01 -5.90
C LYS A 2 46.61 -20.43 -6.06
N LYS A 3 46.10 -20.15 -7.23
CA LYS A 3 45.70 -20.85 -8.48
C LYS A 3 44.90 -22.13 -8.23
N ILE A 4 43.82 -22.23 -9.03
CA ILE A 4 43.17 -23.45 -9.57
C ILE A 4 41.69 -23.51 -9.18
N VAL A 5 40.67 -23.80 -10.00
CA VAL A 5 40.53 -24.15 -11.44
C VAL A 5 39.04 -24.01 -11.80
N LYS A 6 38.80 -23.71 -13.04
CA LYS A 6 37.52 -23.74 -13.76
C LYS A 6 36.89 -25.14 -13.72
N SER A 7 35.55 -25.20 -13.62
CA SER A 7 34.85 -26.32 -14.24
C SER A 7 33.61 -25.80 -14.97
N PHE A 8 33.73 -25.88 -16.26
CA PHE A 8 32.70 -25.76 -17.29
C PHE A 8 31.91 -27.09 -17.31
N LEU A 9 30.63 -27.07 -17.21
CA LEU A 9 29.85 -28.22 -17.67
C LEU A 9 28.68 -27.72 -18.52
N LEU A 10 28.92 -27.85 -19.80
CA LEU A 10 28.04 -27.75 -20.94
C LEU A 10 27.17 -29.02 -20.95
N MET A 11 25.84 -28.91 -20.98
CA MET A 11 25.03 -30.05 -21.32
C MET A 11 23.92 -29.66 -22.30
N LEU A 12 24.01 -30.40 -23.41
CA LEU A 12 23.34 -30.28 -24.69
C LEU A 12 21.81 -30.39 -24.65
N LEU A 13 21.28 -29.74 -25.69
CA LEU A 13 19.97 -29.91 -26.33
C LEU A 13 19.53 -31.38 -26.51
N VAL A 14 18.22 -31.59 -26.36
CA VAL A 14 17.50 -32.57 -27.19
C VAL A 14 16.21 -31.92 -27.72
N PHE A 15 16.22 -31.68 -29.02
CA PHE A 15 15.07 -31.40 -29.88
C PHE A 15 14.31 -32.71 -30.10
N ASN A 16 13.00 -32.72 -29.88
CA ASN A 16 12.14 -33.70 -30.53
C ASN A 16 11.05 -32.99 -31.33
N LEU A 17 11.28 -32.95 -32.62
CA LEU A 17 10.26 -32.72 -33.63
C LEU A 17 9.53 -34.05 -33.92
N VAL A 18 8.22 -34.04 -33.80
CA VAL A 18 7.40 -35.02 -34.50
C VAL A 18 6.40 -34.27 -35.33
N SER A 19 6.47 -34.55 -36.60
CA SER A 19 5.76 -33.99 -37.72
C SER A 19 4.60 -34.89 -38.12
N CYS A 20 3.50 -34.25 -38.55
CA CYS A 20 2.58 -34.58 -39.63
C CYS A 20 1.72 -35.87 -39.58
N SER A 21 0.40 -35.78 -39.79
CA SER A 21 -0.23 -35.91 -41.12
C SER A 21 -1.75 -35.92 -40.98
N GLU A 22 -2.38 -35.05 -41.78
CA GLU A 22 -3.65 -35.05 -42.50
C GLU A 22 -4.71 -36.17 -42.27
N SER A 23 -5.99 -35.83 -42.05
CA SER A 23 -7.02 -35.74 -43.09
C SER A 23 -8.45 -35.63 -42.51
N SER A 24 -9.15 -34.59 -42.96
CA SER A 24 -10.57 -34.47 -43.35
C SER A 24 -11.73 -34.71 -42.38
N SER A 25 -12.51 -33.67 -42.36
CA SER A 25 -13.97 -33.47 -42.49
C SER A 25 -14.83 -33.28 -41.25
N GLN A 26 -15.27 -32.03 -41.15
CA GLN A 26 -16.61 -31.50 -40.83
C GLN A 26 -17.33 -31.99 -39.55
N SER A 27 -17.52 -31.10 -38.60
CA SER A 27 -18.84 -30.53 -38.26
C SER A 27 -18.71 -29.42 -37.22
N ALA A 28 -19.43 -28.33 -37.45
CA ALA A 28 -19.49 -27.15 -36.63
C ALA A 28 -20.17 -27.45 -35.27
N THR A 29 -19.56 -27.01 -34.20
CA THR A 29 -20.29 -26.59 -32.98
C THR A 29 -19.47 -25.54 -32.32
N ASN A 30 -20.00 -24.31 -32.33
CA ASN A 30 -19.48 -23.17 -31.61
C ASN A 30 -19.54 -23.44 -30.10
N ASN A 31 -18.40 -23.63 -29.47
CA ASN A 31 -18.24 -23.39 -28.04
C ASN A 31 -17.29 -22.22 -27.87
N THR A 32 -17.87 -21.06 -27.62
CA THR A 32 -17.15 -19.90 -27.16
C THR A 32 -16.73 -20.20 -25.72
N GLU A 33 -15.56 -20.75 -25.54
CA GLU A 33 -14.90 -20.75 -24.22
C GLU A 33 -14.49 -19.31 -23.94
N LYS A 34 -15.29 -18.66 -23.09
CA LYS A 34 -14.98 -17.39 -22.48
C LYS A 34 -13.80 -17.66 -21.53
N SER A 35 -12.59 -17.44 -22.01
CA SER A 35 -11.39 -17.36 -21.17
C SER A 35 -11.65 -16.26 -20.14
N THR A 36 -11.98 -16.66 -18.94
CA THR A 36 -11.96 -15.78 -17.79
C THR A 36 -10.48 -15.58 -17.45
N GLU A 37 -9.91 -14.51 -17.94
CA GLU A 37 -8.61 -14.02 -17.54
C GLU A 37 -8.76 -13.62 -16.06
N GLU A 38 -8.36 -14.51 -15.16
CA GLU A 38 -8.22 -14.17 -13.75
C GLU A 38 -7.16 -13.06 -13.67
N ALA A 39 -7.63 -11.84 -13.45
CA ALA A 39 -6.76 -10.71 -13.17
C ALA A 39 -5.92 -11.10 -11.94
N LYS A 40 -4.64 -11.37 -12.17
CA LYS A 40 -3.64 -11.54 -11.11
C LYS A 40 -3.64 -10.24 -10.32
N VAL A 41 -4.21 -10.25 -9.13
CA VAL A 41 -4.11 -9.16 -8.18
C VAL A 41 -2.62 -9.09 -7.81
N GLU A 42 -1.90 -8.15 -8.39
CA GLU A 42 -0.56 -7.83 -7.92
C GLU A 42 -0.71 -7.28 -6.52
N GLU A 43 -0.15 -8.00 -5.56
CA GLU A 43 -0.09 -7.56 -4.17
C GLU A 43 0.72 -6.26 -4.12
N VAL A 44 0.05 -5.14 -3.93
CA VAL A 44 0.70 -3.82 -3.88
C VAL A 44 1.54 -3.77 -2.63
N LYS A 45 2.86 -3.81 -2.81
CA LYS A 45 3.83 -3.74 -1.72
C LYS A 45 3.66 -2.44 -0.94
N GLY A 46 3.46 -2.55 0.37
CA GLY A 46 3.41 -1.41 1.27
C GLY A 46 4.80 -0.82 1.56
N PHE A 47 4.82 0.40 2.07
CA PHE A 47 6.01 1.11 2.53
C PHE A 47 6.04 1.03 4.05
N THR A 48 7.11 0.46 4.61
CA THR A 48 7.28 0.27 6.05
C THR A 48 8.25 1.30 6.62
N ASP A 49 8.77 1.07 7.83
CA ASP A 49 9.73 1.96 8.50
C ASP A 49 10.86 2.39 7.57
N GLY A 50 11.07 3.70 7.49
CA GLY A 50 12.08 4.28 6.61
C GLY A 50 11.79 5.72 6.22
N THR A 51 12.69 6.29 5.43
CA THR A 51 12.53 7.59 4.77
C THR A 51 12.55 7.39 3.26
N TYR A 52 11.56 7.93 2.58
CA TYR A 52 11.31 7.74 1.16
C TYR A 52 11.23 9.08 0.43
N MET A 53 11.93 9.20 -0.70
CA MET A 53 11.83 10.37 -1.56
C MET A 53 10.55 10.30 -2.40
N VAL A 54 9.74 11.35 -2.34
CA VAL A 54 8.50 11.42 -3.10
C VAL A 54 8.79 11.57 -4.59
N GLY A 55 8.10 10.76 -5.39
CA GLY A 55 8.28 10.69 -6.84
C GLY A 55 9.41 9.77 -7.30
N THR A 56 10.29 9.30 -6.38
CA THR A 56 11.36 8.35 -6.67
C THR A 56 11.13 7.01 -5.99
N ASP A 57 11.00 7.04 -4.66
CA ASP A 57 10.85 5.83 -3.85
C ASP A 57 9.38 5.55 -3.52
N ILE A 58 8.60 6.62 -3.30
CA ILE A 58 7.17 6.55 -3.00
C ILE A 58 6.42 7.53 -3.91
N PRO A 59 5.39 7.11 -4.65
CA PRO A 59 4.58 8.01 -5.44
C PRO A 59 3.70 8.92 -4.56
N SER A 60 3.29 10.07 -5.08
CA SER A 60 2.21 10.87 -4.49
C SER A 60 0.89 10.11 -4.60
N GLY A 61 0.00 10.29 -3.63
CA GLY A 61 -1.29 9.62 -3.59
C GLY A 61 -1.86 9.46 -2.19
N LEU A 62 -2.98 8.77 -2.09
CA LEU A 62 -3.61 8.42 -0.83
C LEU A 62 -3.11 7.06 -0.36
N TYR A 63 -2.80 6.97 0.92
CA TYR A 63 -2.30 5.75 1.54
C TYR A 63 -3.14 5.40 2.77
N GLN A 64 -3.47 4.13 2.89
CA GLN A 64 -3.93 3.56 4.14
C GLN A 64 -2.73 3.32 5.05
N VAL A 65 -2.85 3.73 6.31
CA VAL A 65 -1.83 3.55 7.34
C VAL A 65 -2.28 2.45 8.28
N THR A 66 -1.42 1.45 8.48
CA THR A 66 -1.62 0.37 9.45
C THR A 66 -0.46 0.38 10.43
N ILE A 67 -0.75 0.36 11.74
CA ILE A 67 0.28 0.31 12.77
C ILE A 67 0.91 -1.07 12.78
N THR A 68 2.25 -1.11 12.77
CA THR A 68 3.05 -2.33 12.80
C THR A 68 3.84 -2.49 14.10
N ASP A 69 4.04 -1.41 14.86
CA ASP A 69 4.66 -1.49 16.19
C ASP A 69 3.67 -2.04 17.21
N THR A 70 3.85 -3.29 17.58
CA THR A 70 3.02 -4.01 18.56
C THR A 70 3.38 -3.71 20.02
N ILE A 71 4.48 -3.00 20.27
CA ILE A 71 4.95 -2.68 21.63
C ILE A 71 4.35 -1.35 22.08
N SER A 72 4.59 -0.28 21.32
CA SER A 72 4.04 1.05 21.65
C SER A 72 2.60 1.21 21.13
N ASN A 73 2.17 0.40 20.18
CA ASN A 73 0.92 0.53 19.45
C ASN A 73 0.75 1.94 18.87
N MET A 74 1.85 2.49 18.36
CA MET A 74 1.88 3.82 17.75
C MET A 74 2.57 3.78 16.39
N GLY A 75 2.01 4.53 15.45
CA GLY A 75 2.62 4.82 14.17
C GLY A 75 2.93 6.30 14.04
N TYR A 76 4.02 6.64 13.39
CA TYR A 76 4.42 8.01 13.06
C TYR A 76 4.64 8.14 11.56
N VAL A 77 4.01 9.15 10.97
CA VAL A 77 4.23 9.52 9.58
C VAL A 77 4.53 11.02 9.51
N GLU A 78 5.59 11.39 8.82
CA GLU A 78 6.02 12.77 8.63
C GLU A 78 6.18 13.07 7.14
N ARG A 79 5.68 14.23 6.72
CA ARG A 79 5.85 14.80 5.39
C ARG A 79 6.80 15.98 5.48
N SER A 80 7.81 16.02 4.60
CA SER A 80 8.86 17.02 4.65
C SER A 80 9.04 17.75 3.31
N LYS A 81 9.45 19.03 3.39
CA LYS A 81 9.79 19.86 2.23
C LYS A 81 11.21 19.63 1.72
N ASP A 82 12.03 18.84 2.43
CA ASP A 82 13.37 18.44 1.99
C ASP A 82 13.72 17.03 2.47
N VAL A 83 14.84 16.51 2.01
CA VAL A 83 15.28 15.11 2.31
C VAL A 83 16.10 14.99 3.60
N ASN A 84 16.48 16.10 4.21
CA ASN A 84 17.28 16.09 5.46
C ASN A 84 16.41 15.77 6.67
N MET A 85 15.09 15.96 6.56
CA MET A 85 14.11 15.65 7.60
C MET A 85 14.38 16.38 8.92
N GLU A 86 14.88 17.61 8.83
CA GLU A 86 15.07 18.46 10.00
C GLU A 86 13.74 19.06 10.47
N VAL A 87 13.67 19.48 11.71
CA VAL A 87 12.41 19.95 12.33
C VAL A 87 11.78 21.11 11.57
N ASP A 88 12.59 22.01 11.04
CA ASP A 88 12.13 23.15 10.23
C ASP A 88 11.69 22.77 8.81
N SER A 89 11.96 21.53 8.39
CA SER A 89 11.51 21.00 7.10
C SER A 89 10.16 20.30 7.16
N ILE A 90 9.62 20.05 8.34
CA ILE A 90 8.34 19.36 8.52
C ILE A 90 7.21 20.19 7.93
N ILE A 91 6.47 19.61 6.99
CA ILE A 91 5.22 20.16 6.44
C ILE A 91 4.06 19.77 7.35
N ALA A 92 3.99 18.49 7.69
CA ALA A 92 3.00 17.91 8.55
C ALA A 92 3.52 16.59 9.13
N ASN A 93 3.09 16.27 10.33
CA ASN A 93 3.31 14.95 10.90
C ASN A 93 2.05 14.47 11.62
N ILE A 94 1.99 13.17 11.83
CA ILE A 94 0.88 12.55 12.55
C ILE A 94 1.40 11.38 13.38
N ILE A 95 0.88 11.28 14.60
CA ILE A 95 1.01 10.12 15.46
C ILE A 95 -0.35 9.42 15.45
N LEU A 96 -0.35 8.14 15.08
CA LEU A 96 -1.55 7.32 15.06
C LEU A 96 -1.47 6.28 16.19
N THR A 97 -2.58 6.09 16.87
CA THR A 97 -2.82 5.01 17.84
C THR A 97 -3.81 3.98 17.29
N GLY A 98 -4.28 4.19 16.07
CA GLY A 98 -5.16 3.33 15.27
C GLY A 98 -4.87 3.48 13.79
N ASN A 99 -5.56 2.69 12.98
CA ASN A 99 -5.43 2.78 11.53
C ASN A 99 -5.97 4.12 11.01
N GLY A 100 -5.48 4.56 9.87
CA GLY A 100 -5.90 5.80 9.27
C GLY A 100 -5.44 5.98 7.83
N TYR A 101 -5.37 7.23 7.42
CA TYR A 101 -5.00 7.58 6.06
C TYR A 101 -4.04 8.76 6.06
N VAL A 102 -3.17 8.79 5.06
CA VAL A 102 -2.29 9.94 4.78
C VAL A 102 -2.27 10.22 3.29
N GLU A 103 -2.36 11.49 2.93
CA GLU A 103 -2.14 11.95 1.57
C GLU A 103 -0.69 12.41 1.42
N VAL A 104 0.06 11.73 0.55
CA VAL A 104 1.39 12.13 0.10
C VAL A 104 1.21 13.01 -1.12
N LYS A 105 1.64 14.27 -1.04
CA LYS A 105 1.47 15.24 -2.14
C LYS A 105 2.71 15.27 -3.03
N ASP A 106 2.53 15.61 -4.29
CA ASP A 106 3.61 15.81 -5.26
C ASP A 106 4.56 16.97 -4.88
N THR A 107 4.09 17.87 -4.02
CA THR A 107 4.90 18.96 -3.45
C THR A 107 5.80 18.52 -2.29
N ASP A 108 5.53 17.37 -1.68
CA ASP A 108 6.37 16.82 -0.62
C ASP A 108 7.70 16.32 -1.23
N LYS A 109 8.78 16.38 -0.46
CA LYS A 109 10.09 15.90 -0.91
C LYS A 109 10.46 14.58 -0.27
N ALA A 110 10.06 14.37 0.96
CA ALA A 110 10.29 13.12 1.65
C ALA A 110 9.14 12.75 2.60
N ILE A 111 8.99 11.46 2.83
CA ILE A 111 8.09 10.85 3.81
C ILE A 111 8.92 9.99 4.76
N LYS A 112 8.72 10.17 6.05
CA LYS A 112 9.28 9.31 7.09
C LYS A 112 8.18 8.48 7.73
N ILE A 113 8.44 7.19 7.87
CA ILE A 113 7.52 6.22 8.45
C ILE A 113 8.22 5.53 9.61
N GLN A 114 7.54 5.40 10.76
CA GLN A 114 8.01 4.65 11.92
C GLN A 114 6.84 3.94 12.58
N GLY A 115 6.98 2.66 12.88
CA GLY A 115 5.96 1.84 13.53
C GLY A 115 4.69 1.65 12.70
N ALA A 116 4.75 1.84 11.39
CA ALA A 116 3.60 1.78 10.50
C ALA A 116 3.94 1.24 9.12
N GLU A 117 2.92 0.79 8.40
CA GLU A 117 2.96 0.45 6.98
C GLU A 117 1.98 1.36 6.22
N LEU A 118 2.44 1.94 5.12
CA LEU A 118 1.63 2.71 4.18
C LEU A 118 1.34 1.86 2.93
N LYS A 119 0.07 1.58 2.66
CA LYS A 119 -0.38 0.92 1.41
C LYS A 119 -1.09 1.92 0.52
N PRO A 120 -0.66 2.09 -0.75
CA PRO A 120 -1.36 2.96 -1.68
C PRO A 120 -2.78 2.46 -1.91
N ILE A 121 -3.73 3.37 -1.94
CA ILE A 121 -5.14 3.08 -2.23
C ILE A 121 -5.70 4.06 -3.24
N LYS A 122 -6.72 3.63 -3.95
CA LYS A 122 -7.52 4.50 -4.82
C LYS A 122 -8.92 4.63 -4.25
N LEU A 123 -9.44 5.85 -4.21
CA LEU A 123 -10.77 6.10 -3.65
C LEU A 123 -11.85 5.30 -4.35
N GLU A 124 -11.74 5.12 -5.67
CA GLU A 124 -12.69 4.34 -6.48
C GLU A 124 -12.68 2.83 -6.17
N GLU A 125 -11.60 2.33 -5.57
CA GLU A 125 -11.45 0.92 -5.17
C GLU A 125 -11.88 0.67 -3.71
N LEU A 126 -12.10 1.74 -2.94
CA LEU A 126 -12.52 1.63 -1.55
C LEU A 126 -13.99 1.19 -1.44
N VAL A 127 -14.20 0.16 -0.67
CA VAL A 127 -15.55 -0.26 -0.27
C VAL A 127 -16.01 0.60 0.91
N LYS A 128 -17.18 1.21 0.78
CA LYS A 128 -17.78 1.96 1.89
C LYS A 128 -18.04 1.04 3.08
N ASN A 129 -17.53 1.45 4.22
CA ASN A 129 -17.75 0.76 5.50
C ASN A 129 -18.15 1.79 6.56
N ILE A 130 -19.36 2.32 6.40
CA ILE A 130 -19.87 3.39 7.25
C ILE A 130 -20.05 2.92 8.68
N LYS A 131 -19.40 3.63 9.59
CA LYS A 131 -19.46 3.40 11.04
C LYS A 131 -20.36 4.44 11.69
N THR A 132 -21.11 4.02 12.68
CA THR A 132 -21.96 4.90 13.50
C THR A 132 -21.24 5.45 14.73
N GLU A 133 -20.19 4.73 15.17
CA GLU A 133 -19.30 5.11 16.26
C GLU A 133 -17.85 4.87 15.83
N VAL A 134 -16.97 5.77 16.21
CA VAL A 134 -15.52 5.69 15.95
C VAL A 134 -14.76 6.11 17.19
N SER A 135 -13.56 5.57 17.33
CA SER A 135 -12.59 5.95 18.35
C SER A 135 -11.43 6.73 17.73
N ASP A 136 -10.26 6.73 18.38
CA ASP A 136 -9.06 7.33 17.83
C ASP A 136 -8.72 6.78 16.45
N GLY A 137 -8.37 7.67 15.54
CA GLY A 137 -8.03 7.33 14.17
C GLY A 137 -8.36 8.43 13.17
N ILE A 138 -8.02 8.19 11.92
CA ILE A 138 -8.38 9.05 10.80
C ILE A 138 -9.37 8.31 9.93
N TYR A 139 -10.44 9.00 9.56
CA TYR A 139 -11.59 8.45 8.86
C TYR A 139 -11.90 9.25 7.61
N LEU A 140 -12.20 8.56 6.52
CA LEU A 140 -12.64 9.18 5.27
C LEU A 140 -14.15 9.41 5.30
N VAL A 141 -14.55 10.69 5.26
CA VAL A 141 -15.95 11.07 5.17
C VAL A 141 -16.52 10.63 3.82
N GLY A 142 -17.66 9.96 3.84
CA GLY A 142 -18.27 9.33 2.67
C GLY A 142 -17.88 7.88 2.43
N TYR A 143 -16.87 7.37 3.15
CA TYR A 143 -16.43 5.97 3.11
C TYR A 143 -16.51 5.30 4.48
N ASP A 144 -15.93 5.90 5.50
CA ASP A 144 -15.95 5.38 6.88
C ASP A 144 -17.04 6.03 7.73
N LEU A 145 -17.35 7.32 7.45
CA LEU A 145 -18.36 8.11 8.13
C LEU A 145 -19.25 8.79 7.11
N GLU A 146 -20.56 8.85 7.37
CA GLU A 146 -21.44 9.70 6.59
C GLU A 146 -21.19 11.18 6.90
N PRO A 147 -21.40 12.10 5.93
CA PRO A 147 -21.42 13.53 6.24
C PRO A 147 -22.54 13.84 7.25
N GLY A 148 -22.22 14.55 8.33
CA GLY A 148 -23.23 14.81 9.36
C GLY A 148 -22.69 15.53 10.58
N THR A 149 -23.50 15.56 11.62
CA THR A 149 -23.15 16.08 12.94
C THR A 149 -22.95 14.92 13.90
N TYR A 150 -21.85 14.94 14.63
CA TYR A 150 -21.46 13.89 15.56
C TYR A 150 -21.31 14.43 16.97
N LYS A 151 -21.74 13.62 17.95
CA LYS A 151 -21.44 13.85 19.35
C LYS A 151 -20.02 13.36 19.63
N VAL A 152 -19.23 14.21 20.26
CA VAL A 152 -17.85 13.85 20.68
C VAL A 152 -17.85 13.63 22.19
N GLU A 153 -17.26 12.54 22.63
CA GLU A 153 -17.05 12.22 24.05
C GLU A 153 -15.56 12.04 24.30
N VAL A 154 -15.07 12.65 25.35
CA VAL A 154 -13.68 12.46 25.80
C VAL A 154 -13.59 11.13 26.54
N THR A 155 -12.78 10.21 26.01
CA THR A 155 -12.58 8.87 26.57
C THR A 155 -11.28 8.76 27.37
N ASP A 156 -10.30 9.67 27.13
CA ASP A 156 -9.07 9.73 27.91
C ASP A 156 -9.33 10.38 29.28
N THR A 157 -9.40 9.55 30.29
CA THR A 157 -9.62 9.98 31.67
C THR A 157 -8.35 10.54 32.32
N THR A 158 -7.18 10.37 31.73
CA THR A 158 -5.90 10.84 32.25
C THR A 158 -5.62 12.27 31.80
N ALA A 159 -5.64 12.52 30.48
CA ALA A 159 -5.45 13.85 29.93
C ALA A 159 -6.73 14.70 29.99
N ASN A 160 -7.89 14.07 30.07
CA ASN A 160 -9.20 14.70 30.05
C ASN A 160 -9.38 15.67 28.86
N MET A 161 -8.76 15.33 27.74
CA MET A 161 -8.76 16.10 26.49
C MET A 161 -9.06 15.21 25.29
N GLY A 162 -9.85 15.73 24.35
CA GLY A 162 -10.06 15.14 23.02
C GLY A 162 -9.76 16.16 21.93
N TYR A 163 -9.23 15.70 20.80
CA TYR A 163 -8.94 16.52 19.65
C TYR A 163 -9.67 15.98 18.43
N VAL A 164 -10.33 16.85 17.69
CA VAL A 164 -10.99 16.53 16.43
C VAL A 164 -10.62 17.58 15.39
N GLU A 165 -10.19 17.15 14.24
CA GLU A 165 -9.82 17.98 13.09
C GLU A 165 -10.54 17.49 11.82
N ARG A 166 -10.78 18.41 10.86
CA ARG A 166 -11.32 18.10 9.53
C ARG A 166 -10.60 18.89 8.44
#